data_8e9c8b1d1f49bda4115821ab5641e9df
#
_entry.id   8e9c8b1d1f49bda4115821ab5641e9df
#
_cell.length_a   1.000
_cell.length_b   1.000
_cell.length_c   1.000
_cell.angle_alpha   90.00
_cell.angle_beta   90.00
_cell.angle_gamma   90.00
#
_symmetry.space_group_name_H-M   'P 1'
#
loop_
_entity.id
_entity.type
_entity.pdbx_description
1 polymer ?
#
loop_
_entity_poly.entity_id
_entity_poly.type
_entity_poly.pdbx_seq_one_letter_code
_entity_poly.pdbx_strand_id
1 'polypeptide(L)'
;REVAGLPEARGDGAAQASSWLDRVFNVQSLQRALRRMRPKGHAAGIDGWLGVLLRWAPLHVQQQYVMMVRRAAELLQFPPIWSVNLVTHIPKPGKSVSRVEKMRDLWNCPHGWKICTQMMREEYNRVGDRCIPGCQRGFRACCDAAEAAATATFQTEEATTLCVPLGRLYLDLSGFFMGVVRRLLYEIEGELGVDTRLTSCVRAVHEVMSGRADTAYGLSECWPV
;
A
#
# COMPACT_ATOMS: atom_id res chain seq x y z
N ARG A 1 -9.98 28.52 18.76
CA ARG A 1 -9.51 28.25 17.37
C ARG A 1 -10.65 27.57 16.65
N GLU A 2 -11.30 28.31 15.75
CA GLU A 2 -12.41 27.83 14.93
C GLU A 2 -11.93 26.68 14.03
N VAL A 3 -12.67 25.59 14.05
CA VAL A 3 -12.55 24.49 13.11
C VAL A 3 -13.21 24.98 11.82
N ALA A 4 -12.41 25.22 10.79
CA ALA A 4 -12.91 25.58 9.48
C ALA A 4 -13.87 24.50 8.97
N GLY A 5 -15.09 24.92 8.59
CA GLY A 5 -16.16 24.04 8.13
C GLY A 5 -15.74 23.21 6.91
N LEU A 6 -16.01 21.93 6.98
CA LEU A 6 -15.86 20.98 5.87
C LEU A 6 -16.88 21.32 4.78
N PRO A 7 -16.51 21.33 3.50
CA PRO A 7 -17.42 21.56 2.40
C PRO A 7 -18.41 20.40 2.27
N GLU A 8 -19.71 20.72 2.26
CA GLU A 8 -20.79 19.76 2.01
C GLU A 8 -20.63 19.08 0.66
N ALA A 9 -20.62 17.75 0.68
CA ALA A 9 -20.65 16.93 -0.51
C ALA A 9 -22.06 16.96 -1.12
N ARG A 10 -22.29 17.83 -2.12
CA ARG A 10 -23.51 17.81 -2.95
C ARG A 10 -23.33 16.82 -4.10
N GLY A 11 -24.34 15.97 -4.25
CA GLY A 11 -24.37 14.86 -5.16
C GLY A 11 -24.45 15.23 -6.65
N ASP A 12 -23.70 14.45 -7.40
CA ASP A 12 -23.93 14.09 -8.80
C ASP A 12 -23.39 12.67 -9.01
N GLY A 13 -24.08 11.72 -8.41
CA GLY A 13 -23.53 10.37 -8.16
C GLY A 13 -23.23 9.52 -9.41
N ALA A 14 -23.93 9.69 -10.53
CA ALA A 14 -23.76 8.82 -11.69
C ALA A 14 -22.71 9.32 -12.70
N ALA A 15 -22.63 10.60 -12.96
CA ALA A 15 -21.60 11.19 -13.84
C ALA A 15 -20.20 11.18 -13.18
N GLN A 16 -20.14 11.34 -11.85
CA GLN A 16 -18.91 11.19 -11.07
C GLN A 16 -18.45 9.71 -10.97
N ALA A 17 -19.39 8.74 -11.09
CA ALA A 17 -19.06 7.31 -11.03
C ALA A 17 -18.16 6.86 -12.18
N SER A 18 -18.41 7.35 -13.39
CA SER A 18 -17.56 7.10 -14.56
C SER A 18 -16.17 7.71 -14.41
N SER A 19 -16.03 8.85 -13.75
CA SER A 19 -14.80 9.64 -13.77
C SER A 19 -13.64 9.08 -12.91
N TRP A 20 -13.88 8.44 -11.74
CA TRP A 20 -12.78 7.91 -10.92
C TRP A 20 -12.24 6.58 -11.46
N LEU A 21 -13.14 5.69 -11.96
CA LEU A 21 -12.72 4.45 -12.61
C LEU A 21 -11.87 4.75 -13.85
N ASP A 22 -12.26 5.74 -14.65
CA ASP A 22 -11.52 6.19 -15.82
C ASP A 22 -10.17 6.81 -15.45
N ARG A 23 -10.09 7.56 -14.35
CA ARG A 23 -8.83 8.11 -13.84
C ARG A 23 -7.88 7.04 -13.30
N VAL A 24 -8.41 6.09 -12.55
CA VAL A 24 -7.62 5.06 -11.86
C VAL A 24 -7.29 3.90 -12.80
N PHE A 25 -8.29 3.33 -13.46
CA PHE A 25 -8.13 2.10 -14.25
C PHE A 25 -8.12 2.40 -15.74
N ASN A 26 -6.97 2.84 -16.22
CA ASN A 26 -6.69 3.07 -17.64
C ASN A 26 -5.28 2.57 -18.00
N VAL A 27 -5.00 2.44 -19.29
CA VAL A 27 -3.71 1.92 -19.77
C VAL A 27 -2.53 2.78 -19.32
N GLN A 28 -2.69 4.07 -19.22
CA GLN A 28 -1.62 4.98 -18.79
C GLN A 28 -1.29 4.75 -17.31
N SER A 29 -2.30 4.59 -16.44
CA SER A 29 -2.11 4.25 -15.03
C SER A 29 -1.45 2.88 -14.87
N LEU A 30 -1.87 1.89 -15.68
CA LEU A 30 -1.21 0.59 -15.73
C LEU A 30 0.27 0.72 -16.09
N GLN A 31 0.59 1.44 -17.16
CA GLN A 31 1.98 1.62 -17.60
C GLN A 31 2.82 2.36 -16.56
N ARG A 32 2.25 3.35 -15.85
CA ARG A 32 2.93 4.00 -14.71
C ARG A 32 3.17 3.02 -13.55
N ALA A 33 2.18 2.22 -13.21
CA ALA A 33 2.30 1.17 -12.18
C ALA A 33 3.41 0.17 -12.53
N LEU A 34 3.42 -0.32 -13.76
CA LEU A 34 4.44 -1.26 -14.25
C LEU A 34 5.86 -0.66 -14.28
N ARG A 35 6.01 0.63 -14.61
CA ARG A 35 7.31 1.31 -14.57
C ARG A 35 7.88 1.42 -13.15
N ARG A 36 7.03 1.56 -12.13
CA ARG A 36 7.43 1.58 -10.72
C ARG A 36 7.87 0.21 -10.20
N MET A 37 7.41 -0.86 -10.82
CA MET A 37 7.84 -2.21 -10.46
C MET A 37 9.27 -2.46 -10.95
N ARG A 38 10.15 -2.88 -10.05
CA ARG A 38 11.54 -3.21 -10.41
C ARG A 38 11.57 -4.42 -11.35
N PRO A 39 12.35 -4.41 -12.44
CA PRO A 39 12.41 -5.53 -13.37
C PRO A 39 13.10 -6.78 -12.80
N LYS A 40 13.90 -6.62 -11.74
CA LYS A 40 14.64 -7.72 -11.09
C LYS A 40 14.30 -7.82 -9.60
N GLY A 41 14.34 -9.02 -9.04
CA GLY A 41 14.24 -9.23 -7.59
C GLY A 41 12.83 -9.30 -7.02
N HIS A 42 11.80 -9.47 -7.84
CA HIS A 42 10.45 -9.75 -7.35
C HIS A 42 10.18 -11.26 -7.38
N ALA A 43 9.93 -11.83 -6.21
CA ALA A 43 9.33 -13.15 -6.14
C ALA A 43 7.90 -13.09 -6.65
N ALA A 44 7.48 -14.09 -7.42
CA ALA A 44 6.07 -14.26 -7.75
C ALA A 44 5.26 -14.45 -6.47
N GLY A 45 4.02 -13.98 -6.48
CA GLY A 45 3.05 -14.38 -5.46
C GLY A 45 2.58 -15.81 -5.69
N ILE A 46 1.58 -16.24 -4.95
CA ILE A 46 0.98 -17.56 -5.12
C ILE A 46 0.35 -17.77 -6.51
N ASP A 47 0.07 -16.69 -7.22
CA ASP A 47 -0.41 -16.67 -8.60
C ASP A 47 0.65 -17.12 -9.62
N GLY A 48 1.89 -17.28 -9.20
CA GLY A 48 2.99 -17.84 -9.99
C GLY A 48 3.49 -17.00 -11.15
N TRP A 49 2.88 -15.82 -11.44
CA TRP A 49 3.32 -14.98 -12.55
C TRP A 49 4.04 -13.71 -12.09
N LEU A 50 4.85 -13.16 -12.96
CA LEU A 50 5.56 -11.92 -12.71
C LEU A 50 4.85 -10.77 -13.43
N GLY A 51 4.35 -9.80 -12.68
CA GLY A 51 3.66 -8.64 -13.25
C GLY A 51 4.49 -7.84 -14.22
N VAL A 52 5.84 -7.96 -14.17
CA VAL A 52 6.74 -7.35 -15.15
C VAL A 52 6.51 -7.87 -16.58
N LEU A 53 5.99 -9.09 -16.74
CA LEU A 53 5.67 -9.63 -18.05
C LEU A 53 4.58 -8.80 -18.74
N LEU A 54 3.67 -8.21 -17.98
CA LEU A 54 2.64 -7.33 -18.54
C LEU A 54 3.24 -6.03 -19.12
N ARG A 55 4.43 -5.62 -18.68
CA ARG A 55 5.14 -4.45 -19.25
C ARG A 55 5.52 -4.66 -20.70
N TRP A 56 5.90 -5.89 -21.06
CA TRP A 56 6.29 -6.26 -22.43
C TRP A 56 5.14 -6.86 -23.24
N ALA A 57 3.99 -7.03 -22.61
CA ALA A 57 2.82 -7.54 -23.32
C ALA A 57 2.32 -6.54 -24.36
N PRO A 58 1.79 -7.01 -25.49
CA PRO A 58 1.16 -6.18 -26.50
C PRO A 58 0.05 -5.30 -25.90
N LEU A 59 -0.19 -4.13 -26.51
CA LEU A 59 -1.14 -3.14 -25.99
C LEU A 59 -2.54 -3.73 -25.77
N HIS A 60 -3.03 -4.59 -26.64
CA HIS A 60 -4.34 -5.22 -26.49
C HIS A 60 -4.44 -6.07 -25.21
N VAL A 61 -3.34 -6.77 -24.83
CA VAL A 61 -3.30 -7.54 -23.57
C VAL A 61 -3.34 -6.59 -22.36
N GLN A 62 -2.61 -5.48 -22.41
CA GLN A 62 -2.67 -4.44 -21.36
C GLN A 62 -4.07 -3.85 -21.25
N GLN A 63 -4.75 -3.60 -22.37
CA GLN A 63 -6.14 -3.13 -22.40
C GLN A 63 -7.09 -4.16 -21.76
N GLN A 64 -6.96 -5.44 -22.11
CA GLN A 64 -7.76 -6.50 -21.51
C GLN A 64 -7.56 -6.60 -20.00
N TYR A 65 -6.32 -6.49 -19.53
CA TYR A 65 -6.05 -6.45 -18.09
C TYR A 65 -6.75 -5.26 -17.42
N VAL A 66 -6.66 -4.06 -17.99
CA VAL A 66 -7.35 -2.86 -17.46
C VAL A 66 -8.86 -3.07 -17.43
N MET A 67 -9.45 -3.61 -18.47
CA MET A 67 -10.90 -3.90 -18.51
C MET A 67 -11.31 -4.90 -17.44
N MET A 68 -10.53 -5.95 -17.24
CA MET A 68 -10.75 -6.94 -16.18
C MET A 68 -10.70 -6.29 -14.79
N VAL A 69 -9.65 -5.52 -14.48
CA VAL A 69 -9.50 -4.86 -13.19
C VAL A 69 -10.60 -3.84 -12.95
N ARG A 70 -10.94 -3.06 -13.98
CA ARG A 70 -12.04 -2.10 -13.93
C ARG A 70 -13.37 -2.79 -13.60
N ARG A 71 -13.68 -3.90 -14.28
CA ARG A 71 -14.88 -4.67 -14.04
C ARG A 71 -14.91 -5.27 -12.64
N ALA A 72 -13.77 -5.78 -12.18
CA ALA A 72 -13.62 -6.27 -10.81
C ALA A 72 -13.88 -5.16 -9.76
N ALA A 73 -13.39 -3.94 -10.01
CA ALA A 73 -13.61 -2.79 -9.16
C ALA A 73 -15.08 -2.32 -9.16
N GLU A 74 -15.74 -2.32 -10.32
CA GLU A 74 -17.16 -2.00 -10.46
C GLU A 74 -18.05 -2.96 -9.67
N LEU A 75 -17.72 -4.24 -9.69
CA LEU A 75 -18.47 -5.30 -9.03
C LEU A 75 -18.01 -5.56 -7.59
N LEU A 76 -16.89 -4.97 -7.16
CA LEU A 76 -16.19 -5.32 -5.90
C LEU A 76 -15.88 -6.82 -5.80
N GLN A 77 -15.63 -7.47 -6.95
CA GLN A 77 -15.34 -8.89 -7.06
C GLN A 77 -14.00 -9.10 -7.74
N PHE A 78 -12.96 -9.23 -6.93
CA PHE A 78 -11.62 -9.49 -7.40
C PHE A 78 -11.33 -10.99 -7.50
N PRO A 79 -10.40 -11.42 -8.37
CA PRO A 79 -10.01 -12.83 -8.43
C PRO A 79 -9.62 -13.35 -7.04
N PRO A 80 -10.17 -14.49 -6.57
CA PRO A 80 -9.93 -15.00 -5.22
C PRO A 80 -8.44 -15.22 -4.91
N ILE A 81 -7.64 -15.56 -5.92
CA ILE A 81 -6.20 -15.74 -5.78
C ILE A 81 -5.50 -14.44 -5.33
N TRP A 82 -6.09 -13.27 -5.58
CA TRP A 82 -5.48 -11.98 -5.20
C TRP A 82 -5.54 -11.68 -3.70
N SER A 83 -6.38 -12.39 -2.98
CA SER A 83 -6.46 -12.30 -1.51
C SER A 83 -5.56 -13.29 -0.77
N VAL A 84 -4.89 -14.19 -1.49
CA VAL A 84 -3.99 -15.18 -0.89
C VAL A 84 -2.54 -14.72 -0.99
N ASN A 85 -1.89 -14.49 0.14
CA ASN A 85 -0.51 -14.07 0.21
C ASN A 85 0.41 -15.26 0.49
N LEU A 86 1.57 -15.29 -0.19
CA LEU A 86 2.63 -16.21 0.14
C LEU A 86 3.51 -15.61 1.23
N VAL A 87 3.64 -16.29 2.36
CA VAL A 87 4.41 -15.81 3.52
C VAL A 87 5.72 -16.56 3.60
N THR A 88 6.82 -15.83 3.51
CA THR A 88 8.18 -16.37 3.67
C THR A 88 8.80 -15.81 4.95
N HIS A 89 9.29 -16.69 5.81
CA HIS A 89 9.95 -16.32 7.06
C HIS A 89 11.44 -16.08 6.83
N ILE A 90 11.91 -14.87 7.09
CA ILE A 90 13.33 -14.51 6.96
C ILE A 90 13.94 -14.27 8.33
N PRO A 91 15.11 -14.89 8.66
CA PRO A 91 15.78 -14.65 9.93
C PRO A 91 16.14 -13.18 10.14
N LYS A 92 15.89 -12.66 11.33
CA LYS A 92 16.40 -11.35 11.72
C LYS A 92 17.93 -11.42 11.87
N PRO A 93 18.69 -10.44 11.40
CA PRO A 93 20.15 -10.44 11.52
C PRO A 93 20.60 -10.70 12.96
N GLY A 94 21.54 -11.62 13.16
CA GLY A 94 22.09 -11.96 14.47
C GLY A 94 21.14 -12.71 15.41
N LYS A 95 19.99 -13.19 14.95
CA LYS A 95 19.05 -14.00 15.74
C LYS A 95 19.07 -15.46 15.28
N SER A 96 18.81 -16.37 16.23
CA SER A 96 18.68 -17.81 15.93
C SER A 96 17.47 -18.07 15.02
N VAL A 97 17.63 -18.97 14.06
CA VAL A 97 16.58 -19.43 13.14
C VAL A 97 15.62 -20.45 13.77
N SER A 98 15.87 -20.89 14.99
CA SER A 98 15.10 -21.95 15.65
C SER A 98 13.73 -21.52 16.19
N ARG A 99 13.39 -20.23 16.11
CA ARG A 99 12.13 -19.70 16.64
C ARG A 99 11.51 -18.75 15.64
N VAL A 100 10.24 -18.97 15.30
CA VAL A 100 9.46 -18.16 14.34
C VAL A 100 9.35 -16.69 14.81
N GLU A 101 9.24 -16.44 16.11
CA GLU A 101 9.15 -15.09 16.68
C GLU A 101 10.41 -14.24 16.41
N LYS A 102 11.52 -14.89 16.06
CA LYS A 102 12.78 -14.24 15.69
C LYS A 102 12.95 -14.04 14.19
N MET A 103 11.94 -14.40 13.42
CA MET A 103 11.91 -14.20 11.98
C MET A 103 11.12 -12.93 11.61
N ARG A 104 11.29 -12.48 10.40
CA ARG A 104 10.48 -11.44 9.75
C ARG A 104 9.60 -12.12 8.72
N ASP A 105 8.31 -11.87 8.77
CA ASP A 105 7.39 -12.36 7.78
C ASP A 105 7.43 -11.45 6.56
N LEU A 106 7.79 -12.00 5.41
CA LEU A 106 7.64 -11.34 4.12
C LEU A 106 6.36 -11.82 3.45
N TRP A 107 5.43 -10.92 3.30
CA TRP A 107 4.15 -11.16 2.64
C TRP A 107 4.26 -10.85 1.15
N ASN A 108 4.31 -11.88 0.34
CA ASN A 108 4.32 -11.78 -1.11
C ASN A 108 2.89 -11.79 -1.64
N CYS A 109 2.33 -10.60 -1.83
CA CYS A 109 1.03 -10.47 -2.48
C CYS A 109 1.11 -10.90 -3.95
N PRO A 110 0.03 -11.46 -4.52
CA PRO A 110 -0.10 -11.70 -5.95
C PRO A 110 0.17 -10.45 -6.79
N HIS A 111 0.86 -10.63 -7.90
CA HIS A 111 1.25 -9.49 -8.74
C HIS A 111 0.05 -8.80 -9.38
N GLY A 112 -1.03 -9.53 -9.65
CA GLY A 112 -2.28 -8.92 -10.11
C GLY A 112 -2.80 -7.88 -9.10
N TRP A 113 -2.83 -8.23 -7.82
CA TRP A 113 -3.23 -7.28 -6.78
C TRP A 113 -2.22 -6.14 -6.60
N LYS A 114 -0.92 -6.43 -6.60
CA LYS A 114 0.13 -5.39 -6.53
C LYS A 114 0.00 -4.35 -7.63
N ILE A 115 -0.27 -4.77 -8.86
CA ILE A 115 -0.45 -3.84 -9.99
C ILE A 115 -1.72 -3.01 -9.78
N CYS A 116 -2.83 -3.66 -9.39
CA CYS A 116 -4.09 -2.98 -9.11
C CYS A 116 -3.90 -1.88 -8.05
N THR A 117 -3.27 -2.19 -6.91
CA THR A 117 -2.99 -1.20 -5.86
C THR A 117 -2.04 -0.10 -6.31
N GLN A 118 -1.06 -0.39 -7.17
CA GLN A 118 -0.19 0.64 -7.75
C GLN A 118 -0.95 1.57 -8.71
N MET A 119 -2.00 1.11 -9.40
CA MET A 119 -2.88 1.96 -10.20
C MET A 119 -3.71 2.88 -9.31
N MET A 120 -4.20 2.39 -8.18
CA MET A 120 -4.97 3.17 -7.18
C MET A 120 -4.10 4.18 -6.41
N ARG A 121 -2.80 3.95 -6.31
CA ARG A 121 -1.85 4.73 -5.49
C ARG A 121 -1.91 6.23 -5.74
N GLU A 122 -2.08 6.66 -6.99
CA GLU A 122 -2.09 8.09 -7.32
C GLU A 122 -3.29 8.81 -6.72
N GLU A 123 -4.43 8.13 -6.66
CA GLU A 123 -5.62 8.68 -6.03
C GLU A 123 -5.46 8.76 -4.49
N TYR A 124 -4.88 7.72 -3.87
CA TYR A 124 -4.53 7.77 -2.45
C TYR A 124 -3.51 8.88 -2.13
N ASN A 125 -2.47 9.02 -2.95
CA ASN A 125 -1.46 10.07 -2.74
C ASN A 125 -2.07 11.46 -2.88
N ARG A 126 -3.00 11.66 -3.80
CA ARG A 126 -3.69 12.95 -4.00
C ARG A 126 -4.43 13.42 -2.74
N VAL A 127 -5.02 12.49 -2.00
CA VAL A 127 -5.65 12.77 -0.71
C VAL A 127 -4.59 12.90 0.39
N GLY A 128 -3.68 11.94 0.48
CA GLY A 128 -2.64 11.89 1.50
C GLY A 128 -1.74 13.13 1.50
N ASP A 129 -1.35 13.64 0.34
CA ASP A 129 -0.51 14.84 0.22
C ASP A 129 -1.19 16.12 0.79
N ARG A 130 -2.51 16.13 0.89
CA ARG A 130 -3.27 17.23 1.50
C ARG A 130 -3.42 17.09 3.02
N CYS A 131 -3.51 15.85 3.50
CA CYS A 131 -3.89 15.56 4.88
C CYS A 131 -2.70 15.17 5.75
N ILE A 132 -1.64 14.59 5.16
CA ILE A 132 -0.47 14.15 5.91
C ILE A 132 0.46 15.34 6.19
N PRO A 133 0.79 15.61 7.47
CA PRO A 133 1.70 16.69 7.82
C PRO A 133 3.05 16.59 7.12
N GLY A 134 3.66 17.73 6.80
CA GLY A 134 4.96 17.79 6.13
C GLY A 134 6.12 17.13 6.89
N CYS A 135 5.97 16.96 8.22
CA CYS A 135 6.95 16.24 9.04
C CYS A 135 6.92 14.71 8.83
N GLN A 136 5.83 14.14 8.29
CA GLN A 136 5.78 12.72 7.96
C GLN A 136 6.60 12.45 6.69
N ARG A 137 7.74 11.79 6.84
CA ARG A 137 8.68 11.48 5.75
C ARG A 137 8.49 10.07 5.20
N GLY A 138 8.07 9.12 6.01
CA GLY A 138 7.88 7.74 5.59
C GLY A 138 6.80 7.58 4.52
N PHE A 139 7.07 6.74 3.51
CA PHE A 139 6.15 6.36 2.42
C PHE A 139 5.68 7.51 1.51
N ARG A 140 6.30 8.67 1.58
CA ARG A 140 6.01 9.82 0.69
C ARG A 140 7.00 9.87 -0.47
N ALA A 141 6.50 10.37 -1.61
CA ALA A 141 7.36 10.64 -2.76
C ALA A 141 8.39 11.75 -2.41
N CYS A 142 9.60 11.59 -2.89
CA CYS A 142 10.71 12.54 -2.68
C CYS A 142 11.07 12.78 -1.20
N CYS A 143 10.69 11.88 -0.30
CA CYS A 143 11.07 11.91 1.11
C CYS A 143 11.80 10.62 1.47
N ASP A 144 12.91 10.72 2.19
CA ASP A 144 13.66 9.55 2.65
C ASP A 144 14.13 9.66 4.11
N ALA A 145 14.68 8.57 4.61
CA ALA A 145 15.21 8.52 5.97
C ALA A 145 16.45 9.41 6.17
N ALA A 146 17.24 9.62 5.11
CA ALA A 146 18.43 10.47 5.19
C ALA A 146 18.04 11.94 5.40
N GLU A 147 16.98 12.41 4.74
CA GLU A 147 16.46 13.76 4.94
C GLU A 147 15.94 13.94 6.38
N ALA A 148 15.21 12.93 6.91
CA ALA A 148 14.76 12.96 8.31
C ALA A 148 15.94 13.00 9.29
N ALA A 149 16.98 12.20 9.05
CA ALA A 149 18.19 12.18 9.86
C ALA A 149 18.95 13.52 9.79
N ALA A 150 19.11 14.10 8.59
CA ALA A 150 19.74 15.40 8.40
C ALA A 150 18.97 16.50 9.17
N THR A 151 17.65 16.54 9.06
CA THR A 151 16.81 17.49 9.82
C THR A 151 17.04 17.35 11.32
N ALA A 152 17.11 16.12 11.83
CA ALA A 152 17.39 15.86 13.22
C ALA A 152 18.80 16.33 13.63
N THR A 153 19.81 16.15 12.77
CA THR A 153 21.18 16.62 13.01
C THR A 153 21.23 18.14 13.08
N PHE A 154 20.65 18.83 12.09
CA PHE A 154 20.61 20.31 12.08
C PHE A 154 19.92 20.90 13.33
N GLN A 155 18.80 20.30 13.77
CA GLN A 155 18.16 20.73 15.02
C GLN A 155 19.05 20.54 16.25
N THR A 156 19.93 19.52 16.26
CA THR A 156 20.90 19.34 17.36
C THR A 156 21.97 20.41 17.33
N GLU A 157 22.52 20.68 16.14
CA GLU A 157 23.54 21.70 15.93
C GLU A 157 23.01 23.09 16.31
N GLU A 158 21.79 23.42 15.88
CA GLU A 158 21.12 24.66 16.23
C GLU A 158 20.94 24.80 17.73
N ALA A 159 20.37 23.79 18.38
CA ALA A 159 20.17 23.81 19.83
C ALA A 159 21.49 23.93 20.61
N THR A 160 22.56 23.26 20.12
CA THR A 160 23.90 23.36 20.71
C THR A 160 24.46 24.78 20.55
N THR A 161 24.35 25.36 19.36
CA THR A 161 24.84 26.71 19.06
C THR A 161 24.11 27.79 19.87
N LEU A 162 22.80 27.62 20.04
CA LEU A 162 21.97 28.55 20.79
C LEU A 162 21.95 28.27 22.30
N CYS A 163 22.66 27.24 22.77
CA CYS A 163 22.66 26.78 24.17
C CYS A 163 21.24 26.52 24.69
N VAL A 164 20.32 26.00 23.86
CA VAL A 164 18.93 25.70 24.22
C VAL A 164 18.78 24.21 24.48
N PRO A 165 18.07 23.78 25.57
CA PRO A 165 17.80 22.37 25.81
C PRO A 165 16.97 21.74 24.68
N LEU A 166 17.42 20.60 24.16
CA LEU A 166 16.70 19.81 23.15
C LEU A 166 16.44 18.41 23.68
N GLY A 167 15.14 18.07 23.84
CA GLY A 167 14.68 16.71 24.13
C GLY A 167 14.22 16.00 22.87
N ARG A 168 14.56 14.72 22.72
CA ARG A 168 14.05 13.85 21.64
C ARG A 168 13.47 12.58 22.22
N LEU A 169 12.29 12.20 21.71
CA LEU A 169 11.65 10.95 22.04
C LEU A 169 11.59 10.08 20.77
N TYR A 170 12.15 8.88 20.87
CA TYR A 170 12.09 7.87 19.81
C TYR A 170 11.07 6.80 20.24
N LEU A 171 10.06 6.59 19.41
CA LEU A 171 9.02 5.61 19.63
C LEU A 171 9.04 4.57 18.50
N ASP A 172 8.96 3.30 18.85
CA ASP A 172 8.80 2.19 17.92
C ASP A 172 7.62 1.32 18.35
N LEU A 173 6.76 0.98 17.39
CA LEU A 173 5.58 0.16 17.62
C LEU A 173 5.87 -1.26 17.17
N SER A 174 6.02 -2.18 18.11
CA SER A 174 6.22 -3.60 17.81
C SER A 174 5.00 -4.19 17.07
N GLY A 175 5.25 -4.86 15.93
CA GLY A 175 4.19 -5.48 15.16
C GLY A 175 3.17 -4.52 14.56
N PHE A 176 3.54 -3.26 14.34
CA PHE A 176 2.63 -2.19 13.93
C PHE A 176 1.68 -2.58 12.80
N PHE A 177 2.19 -3.12 11.69
CA PHE A 177 1.35 -3.45 10.53
C PHE A 177 0.31 -4.53 10.82
N MET A 178 0.63 -5.48 11.69
CA MET A 178 -0.30 -6.55 12.09
C MET A 178 -1.33 -6.05 13.13
N GLY A 179 -0.99 -4.98 13.86
CA GLY A 179 -1.86 -4.36 14.87
C GLY A 179 -2.82 -3.31 14.32
N VAL A 180 -2.74 -2.98 13.02
CA VAL A 180 -3.65 -1.99 12.43
C VAL A 180 -5.07 -2.51 12.37
N VAL A 181 -5.97 -1.83 13.07
CA VAL A 181 -7.41 -2.11 13.03
C VAL A 181 -7.97 -1.62 11.69
N ARG A 182 -8.16 -2.52 10.73
CA ARG A 182 -8.58 -2.20 9.36
C ARG A 182 -9.85 -1.37 9.30
N ARG A 183 -10.84 -1.70 10.15
CA ARG A 183 -12.10 -0.94 10.22
C ARG A 183 -11.84 0.54 10.51
N LEU A 184 -11.00 0.83 11.51
CA LEU A 184 -10.64 2.19 11.87
C LEU A 184 -9.89 2.90 10.72
N LEU A 185 -9.01 2.16 10.01
CA LEU A 185 -8.31 2.70 8.84
C LEU A 185 -9.30 3.17 7.77
N TYR A 186 -10.34 2.36 7.45
CA TYR A 186 -11.34 2.73 6.45
C TYR A 186 -12.22 3.90 6.87
N GLU A 187 -12.53 4.01 8.16
CA GLU A 187 -13.24 5.17 8.73
C GLU A 187 -12.38 6.44 8.58
N ILE A 188 -11.09 6.39 8.93
CA ILE A 188 -10.14 7.50 8.76
C ILE A 188 -9.99 7.87 7.28
N GLU A 189 -9.87 6.93 6.37
CA GLU A 189 -9.81 7.18 4.93
C GLU A 189 -11.04 7.97 4.45
N GLY A 190 -12.23 7.62 4.92
CA GLY A 190 -13.47 8.33 4.65
C GLY A 190 -13.44 9.78 5.14
N GLU A 191 -13.02 9.99 6.39
CA GLU A 191 -12.88 11.33 6.99
C GLU A 191 -11.85 12.20 6.26
N LEU A 192 -10.78 11.59 5.75
CA LEU A 192 -9.76 12.27 4.96
C LEU A 192 -10.20 12.59 3.52
N GLY A 193 -11.38 12.13 3.11
CA GLY A 193 -11.95 12.37 1.79
C GLY A 193 -11.41 11.44 0.70
N VAL A 194 -10.97 10.24 1.05
CA VAL A 194 -10.73 9.16 0.08
C VAL A 194 -12.06 8.73 -0.51
N ASP A 195 -12.14 8.55 -1.82
CA ASP A 195 -13.35 8.06 -2.47
C ASP A 195 -13.77 6.71 -1.87
N THR A 196 -14.98 6.63 -1.36
CA THR A 196 -15.50 5.44 -0.66
C THR A 196 -15.48 4.17 -1.52
N ARG A 197 -15.57 4.32 -2.85
CA ARG A 197 -15.46 3.20 -3.79
C ARG A 197 -14.04 2.67 -3.87
N LEU A 198 -13.04 3.54 -3.77
CA LEU A 198 -11.65 3.14 -3.73
C LEU A 198 -11.36 2.35 -2.46
N THR A 199 -11.80 2.86 -1.30
CA THR A 199 -11.74 2.14 -0.02
C THR A 199 -12.47 0.81 -0.09
N SER A 200 -13.66 0.77 -0.73
CA SER A 200 -14.42 -0.47 -0.93
C SER A 200 -13.69 -1.51 -1.77
N CYS A 201 -12.95 -1.09 -2.80
CA CYS A 201 -12.11 -2.02 -3.58
C CYS A 201 -11.01 -2.67 -2.72
N VAL A 202 -10.35 -1.86 -1.90
CA VAL A 202 -9.29 -2.38 -1.00
C VAL A 202 -9.89 -3.28 0.07
N ARG A 203 -11.01 -2.87 0.65
CA ARG A 203 -11.74 -3.62 1.66
C ARG A 203 -12.20 -4.98 1.14
N ALA A 204 -12.76 -5.05 -0.07
CA ALA A 204 -13.24 -6.30 -0.68
C ALA A 204 -12.16 -7.39 -0.78
N VAL A 205 -10.89 -7.01 -0.96
CA VAL A 205 -9.77 -7.95 -0.97
C VAL A 205 -9.26 -8.21 0.45
N HIS A 206 -9.17 -7.18 1.29
CA HIS A 206 -8.62 -7.30 2.64
C HIS A 206 -9.50 -8.12 3.59
N GLU A 207 -10.82 -8.08 3.45
CA GLU A 207 -11.75 -8.85 4.30
C GLU A 207 -11.66 -10.36 4.09
N VAL A 208 -11.22 -10.79 2.91
CA VAL A 208 -11.01 -12.20 2.57
C VAL A 208 -9.54 -12.59 2.46
N MET A 209 -8.66 -11.71 2.94
CA MET A 209 -7.22 -11.92 2.85
C MET A 209 -6.79 -13.09 3.73
N SER A 210 -5.93 -13.94 3.16
CA SER A 210 -5.35 -15.09 3.83
C SER A 210 -3.85 -15.20 3.54
N GLY A 211 -3.14 -15.95 4.39
CA GLY A 211 -1.74 -16.28 4.22
C GLY A 211 -1.52 -17.78 4.03
N ARG A 212 -0.47 -18.14 3.28
CA ARG A 212 0.09 -19.50 3.21
C ARG A 212 1.59 -19.41 3.39
N ALA A 213 2.14 -20.17 4.33
CA ALA A 213 3.59 -20.24 4.51
C ALA A 213 4.21 -21.11 3.41
N ASP A 214 5.32 -20.59 2.86
CA ASP A 214 6.23 -21.39 2.03
C ASP A 214 7.29 -22.01 2.93
N THR A 215 7.30 -23.32 3.01
CA THR A 215 8.17 -24.09 3.90
C THR A 215 8.98 -25.12 3.11
N ALA A 216 10.05 -25.67 3.72
CA ALA A 216 10.83 -26.75 3.14
C ALA A 216 10.00 -28.03 2.82
N TYR A 217 8.82 -28.14 3.41
CA TYR A 217 7.90 -29.29 3.24
C TYR A 217 6.74 -28.99 2.29
N GLY A 218 6.72 -27.79 1.69
CA GLY A 218 5.66 -27.31 0.80
C GLY A 218 4.82 -26.18 1.40
N LEU A 219 3.73 -25.87 0.74
CA LEU A 219 2.82 -24.81 1.18
C LEU A 219 1.93 -25.30 2.33
N SER A 220 1.79 -24.45 3.35
CA SER A 220 0.84 -24.71 4.45
C SER A 220 -0.60 -24.59 3.97
N GLU A 221 -1.57 -24.93 4.84
CA GLU A 221 -2.95 -24.52 4.69
C GLU A 221 -3.08 -22.98 4.75
N CYS A 222 -4.19 -22.45 4.23
CA CYS A 222 -4.52 -21.03 4.34
C CYS A 222 -4.98 -20.70 5.77
N TRP A 223 -4.56 -19.56 6.27
CA TRP A 223 -5.11 -18.97 7.49
C TRP A 223 -5.57 -17.53 7.25
N PRO A 224 -6.61 -17.05 7.95
CA PRO A 224 -7.08 -15.67 7.83
C PRO A 224 -6.05 -14.68 8.39
N VAL A 225 -6.07 -13.45 7.87
CA VAL A 225 -5.17 -12.34 8.26
C VAL A 225 -5.95 -11.22 8.93
#